data_ffc21acaee21e7f39e1cdefd968608a1
#
_entry.id   ffc21acaee21e7f39e1cdefd968608a1
#
_cell.length_a   1.000
_cell.length_b   1.000
_cell.length_c   1.000
_cell.angle_alpha   90.00
_cell.angle_beta   90.00
_cell.angle_gamma   90.00
#
_symmetry.space_group_name_H-M   'P 1'
#
loop_
_entity.id
_entity.type
_entity.pdbx_description
1 polymer ?
#
loop_
_entity_poly.entity_id
_entity_poly.type
_entity_poly.pdbx_seq_one_letter_code
_entity_poly.pdbx_strand_id
1 'polypeptide(L)'
;MGEMSKSDRLMAAIRGEAVDRPPVALWRHFPGDDQRPEDLARATVAFQRCYDFDFVKVSPASSFCLRDWGSQDRWTGSMEGTRDYTVHPVQSSDDWRELRLLDPADGALGAQLQCLHLIADELAGEAPFIQTIFNPLSQAKNLVGAERLPVHLRYYPDALRAGLETITETTCRFIAAAREAGIAGVFFAVQHAQYEIFSEEEYSLFGRPYDLRVLEAAQGLWLNVLHLHGTDVMFDLLADYPVQVVNWHDRETWPTLADAKEHFRGAVCGGLQRWDVMVLGTPERVREQAADAIVQTGGERFILGTGCVTPIVAPTSNIHAARAAVEHG
;
A
#
# COMPACT_ATOMS: atom_id res chain seq x y z
N MET A 1 -7.55 -26.56 -16.37
CA MET A 1 -6.48 -26.41 -15.38
C MET A 1 -7.08 -26.78 -14.02
N GLY A 2 -6.35 -27.49 -13.12
CA GLY A 2 -6.86 -27.72 -11.76
C GLY A 2 -6.85 -26.41 -10.95
N GLU A 3 -7.58 -26.36 -9.84
CA GLU A 3 -7.58 -25.19 -8.93
C GLU A 3 -6.17 -24.95 -8.36
N MET A 4 -5.70 -23.72 -8.48
CA MET A 4 -4.38 -23.30 -7.97
C MET A 4 -4.49 -22.81 -6.52
N SER A 5 -3.43 -23.00 -5.72
CA SER A 5 -3.33 -22.30 -4.45
C SER A 5 -3.25 -20.77 -4.69
N LYS A 6 -3.61 -19.97 -3.68
CA LYS A 6 -3.54 -18.50 -3.77
C LYS A 6 -2.11 -18.02 -4.11
N SER A 7 -1.11 -18.61 -3.46
CA SER A 7 0.29 -18.27 -3.71
C SER A 7 0.74 -18.66 -5.13
N ASP A 8 0.38 -19.85 -5.61
CA ASP A 8 0.75 -20.28 -6.95
C ASP A 8 0.07 -19.42 -8.02
N ARG A 9 -1.22 -19.09 -7.82
CA ARG A 9 -1.97 -18.20 -8.72
C ARG A 9 -1.34 -16.81 -8.80
N LEU A 10 -0.97 -16.21 -7.66
CA LEU A 10 -0.30 -14.90 -7.63
C LEU A 10 1.07 -14.96 -8.32
N MET A 11 1.88 -15.98 -8.01
CA MET A 11 3.20 -16.13 -8.62
C MET A 11 3.09 -16.32 -10.12
N ALA A 12 2.14 -17.13 -10.60
CA ALA A 12 1.88 -17.33 -12.03
C ALA A 12 1.43 -16.03 -12.70
N ALA A 13 0.47 -15.30 -12.08
CA ALA A 13 0.02 -14.00 -12.59
C ALA A 13 1.17 -12.99 -12.68
N ILE A 14 2.03 -12.88 -11.66
CA ILE A 14 3.20 -11.98 -11.65
C ILE A 14 4.17 -12.32 -12.79
N ARG A 15 4.38 -13.61 -13.08
CA ARG A 15 5.27 -14.07 -14.15
C ARG A 15 4.65 -14.00 -15.55
N GLY A 16 3.33 -13.76 -15.65
CA GLY A 16 2.59 -13.82 -16.92
C GLY A 16 2.38 -15.25 -17.40
N GLU A 17 2.34 -16.20 -16.48
CA GLU A 17 1.99 -17.58 -16.73
C GLU A 17 0.47 -17.77 -16.66
N ALA A 18 -0.04 -18.84 -17.27
CA ALA A 18 -1.47 -19.12 -17.25
C ALA A 18 -1.98 -19.40 -15.83
N VAL A 19 -3.12 -18.82 -15.48
CA VAL A 19 -3.79 -18.97 -14.19
C VAL A 19 -5.15 -19.64 -14.38
N ASP A 20 -5.66 -20.30 -13.33
CA ASP A 20 -7.02 -20.86 -13.33
C ASP A 20 -8.11 -19.77 -13.34
N ARG A 21 -7.82 -18.62 -12.76
CA ARG A 21 -8.59 -17.38 -12.80
C ARG A 21 -7.68 -16.18 -12.44
N PRO A 22 -8.01 -14.94 -12.81
CA PRO A 22 -7.27 -13.78 -12.32
C PRO A 22 -7.28 -13.73 -10.79
N PRO A 23 -6.14 -13.46 -10.13
CA PRO A 23 -6.13 -13.17 -8.70
C PRO A 23 -6.98 -11.94 -8.37
N VAL A 24 -7.53 -11.88 -7.16
CA VAL A 24 -8.29 -10.73 -6.68
C VAL A 24 -7.91 -10.40 -5.24
N ALA A 25 -7.72 -9.11 -4.95
CA ALA A 25 -7.49 -8.64 -3.59
C ALA A 25 -8.05 -7.25 -3.37
N LEU A 26 -8.85 -7.10 -2.32
CA LEU A 26 -9.30 -5.82 -1.82
C LEU A 26 -8.84 -5.64 -0.37
N TRP A 27 -8.61 -4.42 0.03
CA TRP A 27 -8.18 -4.06 1.38
C TRP A 27 -8.86 -2.78 1.83
N ARG A 28 -9.00 -2.62 3.13
CA ARG A 28 -9.55 -1.41 3.73
C ARG A 28 -8.88 -1.09 5.07
N HIS A 29 -9.14 0.09 5.58
CA HIS A 29 -8.80 0.43 6.97
C HIS A 29 -9.83 -0.14 7.96
N PHE A 30 -9.39 -0.31 9.20
CA PHE A 30 -10.20 -0.74 10.34
C PHE A 30 -10.06 0.29 11.46
N PRO A 31 -10.66 1.52 11.29
CA PRO A 31 -10.52 2.58 12.29
C PRO A 31 -11.12 2.14 13.63
N GLY A 32 -10.32 2.25 14.69
CA GLY A 32 -10.64 1.69 15.99
C GLY A 32 -9.88 0.39 16.26
N ASP A 33 -10.02 -0.63 15.44
CA ASP A 33 -9.26 -1.87 15.57
C ASP A 33 -7.76 -1.67 15.30
N ASP A 34 -7.40 -0.71 14.44
CA ASP A 34 -6.03 -0.32 14.10
C ASP A 34 -5.22 0.33 15.25
N GLN A 35 -5.82 0.42 16.45
CA GLN A 35 -5.18 1.01 17.63
C GLN A 35 -4.49 -0.04 18.52
N ARG A 36 -4.80 -1.32 18.33
CA ARG A 36 -4.19 -2.41 19.09
C ARG A 36 -3.83 -3.57 18.15
N PRO A 37 -2.67 -4.22 18.36
CA PRO A 37 -2.19 -5.28 17.47
C PRO A 37 -3.16 -6.47 17.37
N GLU A 38 -3.77 -6.88 18.48
CA GLU A 38 -4.70 -8.01 18.53
C GLU A 38 -6.01 -7.71 17.79
N ASP A 39 -6.51 -6.47 17.91
CA ASP A 39 -7.75 -6.07 17.27
C ASP A 39 -7.56 -5.90 15.75
N LEU A 40 -6.44 -5.29 15.32
CA LEU A 40 -6.11 -5.18 13.89
C LEU A 40 -5.88 -6.56 13.25
N ALA A 41 -5.18 -7.46 13.93
CA ALA A 41 -4.95 -8.82 13.44
C ALA A 41 -6.30 -9.55 13.26
N ARG A 42 -7.15 -9.54 14.28
CA ARG A 42 -8.48 -10.15 14.23
C ARG A 42 -9.35 -9.58 13.13
N ALA A 43 -9.41 -8.25 12.98
CA ALA A 43 -10.21 -7.58 11.94
C ALA A 43 -9.69 -7.92 10.53
N THR A 44 -8.38 -7.94 10.35
CA THR A 44 -7.73 -8.29 9.08
C THR A 44 -8.02 -9.75 8.68
N VAL A 45 -7.85 -10.69 9.59
CA VAL A 45 -8.12 -12.12 9.35
C VAL A 45 -9.62 -12.38 9.11
N ALA A 46 -10.49 -11.73 9.90
CA ALA A 46 -11.94 -11.85 9.71
C ALA A 46 -12.37 -11.33 8.32
N PHE A 47 -11.79 -10.23 7.86
CA PHE A 47 -12.04 -9.69 6.52
C PHE A 47 -11.57 -10.66 5.44
N GLN A 48 -10.36 -11.24 5.58
CA GLN A 48 -9.85 -12.25 4.67
C GLN A 48 -10.74 -13.48 4.60
N ARG A 49 -11.15 -14.03 5.74
CA ARG A 49 -12.02 -15.23 5.79
C ARG A 49 -13.43 -14.97 5.29
N CYS A 50 -13.93 -13.73 5.41
CA CYS A 50 -15.23 -13.34 4.88
C CYS A 50 -15.27 -13.30 3.36
N TYR A 51 -14.20 -12.84 2.72
CA TYR A 51 -14.20 -12.57 1.28
C TYR A 51 -13.26 -13.47 0.46
N ASP A 52 -12.35 -14.19 1.09
CA ASP A 52 -11.44 -15.15 0.47
C ASP A 52 -10.59 -14.58 -0.68
N PHE A 53 -9.90 -13.47 -0.42
CA PHE A 53 -8.97 -12.85 -1.38
C PHE A 53 -7.68 -13.65 -1.55
N ASP A 54 -6.97 -13.41 -2.66
CA ASP A 54 -5.74 -14.14 -2.98
C ASP A 54 -4.54 -13.66 -2.16
N PHE A 55 -4.52 -12.43 -1.69
CA PHE A 55 -3.57 -11.98 -0.67
C PHE A 55 -4.19 -10.98 0.30
N VAL A 56 -3.54 -10.83 1.44
CA VAL A 56 -3.93 -9.90 2.51
C VAL A 56 -2.97 -8.72 2.54
N LYS A 57 -3.48 -7.50 2.39
CA LYS A 57 -2.72 -6.29 2.69
C LYS A 57 -3.05 -5.83 4.10
N VAL A 58 -2.07 -5.88 5.00
CA VAL A 58 -2.22 -5.37 6.36
C VAL A 58 -2.25 -3.84 6.33
N SER A 59 -3.32 -3.24 6.88
CA SER A 59 -3.59 -1.80 6.83
C SER A 59 -3.58 -1.19 8.24
N PRO A 60 -2.40 -0.94 8.84
CA PRO A 60 -2.32 -0.24 10.13
C PRO A 60 -2.79 1.22 10.01
N ALA A 61 -2.99 1.89 11.14
CA ALA A 61 -3.04 3.35 11.16
C ALA A 61 -1.78 3.93 10.51
N SER A 62 -1.91 4.94 9.66
CA SER A 62 -0.76 5.49 8.91
C SER A 62 0.34 6.03 9.82
N SER A 63 0.01 6.37 11.05
CA SER A 63 0.93 6.86 12.07
C SER A 63 1.76 5.77 12.76
N PHE A 64 1.50 4.49 12.52
CA PHE A 64 2.21 3.40 13.20
C PHE A 64 3.74 3.55 13.15
N CYS A 65 4.27 4.05 12.05
CA CYS A 65 5.69 4.27 11.84
C CYS A 65 6.22 5.63 12.33
N LEU A 66 5.35 6.49 12.89
CA LEU A 66 5.66 7.87 13.25
C LEU A 66 5.37 8.21 14.72
N ARG A 67 4.58 7.37 15.41
CA ARG A 67 4.14 7.64 16.80
C ARG A 67 5.30 7.79 17.76
N ASP A 68 6.35 6.99 17.57
CA ASP A 68 7.52 6.99 18.48
C ASP A 68 8.45 8.20 18.25
N TRP A 69 8.21 8.99 17.18
CA TRP A 69 8.75 10.34 16.99
C TRP A 69 7.81 11.44 17.52
N GLY A 70 6.63 11.08 18.05
CA GLY A 70 5.69 12.02 18.67
C GLY A 70 4.51 12.44 17.80
N SER A 71 4.35 11.88 16.59
CA SER A 71 3.14 12.13 15.78
C SER A 71 1.89 11.61 16.48
N GLN A 72 0.81 12.36 16.38
CA GLN A 72 -0.51 11.97 16.87
C GLN A 72 -1.54 12.11 15.75
N ASP A 73 -2.49 11.21 15.73
CA ASP A 73 -3.61 11.23 14.81
C ASP A 73 -4.92 10.86 15.50
N ARG A 74 -6.01 11.08 14.81
CA ARG A 74 -7.33 10.58 15.20
C ARG A 74 -8.18 10.29 13.96
N TRP A 75 -9.07 9.32 14.08
CA TRP A 75 -10.12 9.14 13.09
C TRP A 75 -11.29 10.07 13.37
N THR A 76 -11.70 10.85 12.39
CA THR A 76 -12.78 11.86 12.49
C THR A 76 -14.03 11.47 11.70
N GLY A 77 -14.14 10.18 11.32
CA GLY A 77 -15.29 9.68 10.57
C GLY A 77 -15.06 9.60 9.06
N SER A 78 -13.80 9.68 8.59
CA SER A 78 -13.49 9.47 7.18
C SER A 78 -14.06 8.14 6.69
N MET A 79 -14.81 8.19 5.58
CA MET A 79 -15.40 7.01 4.94
C MET A 79 -14.35 6.08 4.30
N GLU A 80 -13.15 6.56 4.08
CA GLU A 80 -11.99 5.71 3.68
C GLU A 80 -11.34 5.02 4.88
N GLY A 81 -11.69 5.41 6.11
CA GLY A 81 -11.05 4.91 7.33
C GLY A 81 -9.70 5.57 7.62
N THR A 82 -9.33 6.61 6.88
CA THR A 82 -8.09 7.38 7.07
C THR A 82 -8.17 8.27 8.31
N ARG A 83 -7.01 8.65 8.87
CA ARG A 83 -6.88 9.41 10.11
C ARG A 83 -6.25 10.77 9.84
N ASP A 84 -6.70 11.79 10.59
CA ASP A 84 -6.15 13.14 10.52
C ASP A 84 -5.02 13.29 11.53
N TYR A 85 -3.87 13.80 11.08
CA TYR A 85 -2.76 14.12 11.97
C TYR A 85 -3.06 15.38 12.78
N THR A 86 -2.94 15.27 14.11
CA THR A 86 -3.19 16.35 15.04
C THR A 86 -1.91 16.96 15.62
N VAL A 87 -0.81 16.20 15.59
CA VAL A 87 0.52 16.66 16.01
C VAL A 87 1.55 16.27 14.96
N HIS A 88 2.28 17.25 14.48
CA HIS A 88 3.45 17.12 13.62
C HIS A 88 4.70 17.45 14.45
N PRO A 89 5.57 16.47 14.79
CA PRO A 89 6.70 16.72 15.70
C PRO A 89 7.77 17.63 15.11
N VAL A 90 7.95 17.66 13.80
CA VAL A 90 8.90 18.56 13.13
C VAL A 90 8.27 19.94 12.96
N GLN A 91 8.73 20.90 13.75
CA GLN A 91 8.23 22.29 13.74
C GLN A 91 9.21 23.26 13.07
N SER A 92 10.51 22.95 13.10
CA SER A 92 11.59 23.72 12.49
C SER A 92 12.48 22.83 11.64
N SER A 93 13.40 23.44 10.87
CA SER A 93 14.38 22.69 10.07
C SER A 93 15.38 21.90 10.95
N ASP A 94 15.65 22.38 12.16
CA ASP A 94 16.61 21.73 13.04
C ASP A 94 16.08 20.42 13.61
N ASP A 95 14.76 20.31 13.80
CA ASP A 95 14.11 19.11 14.35
C ASP A 95 14.35 17.86 13.49
N TRP A 96 14.66 18.01 12.20
CA TRP A 96 15.01 16.88 11.34
C TRP A 96 16.26 16.14 11.82
N ARG A 97 17.22 16.84 12.41
CA ARG A 97 18.46 16.27 12.93
C ARG A 97 18.31 15.65 14.32
N GLU A 98 17.20 15.99 15.01
CA GLU A 98 16.85 15.43 16.32
C GLU A 98 16.09 14.10 16.22
N LEU A 99 15.65 13.69 15.02
CA LEU A 99 15.03 12.40 14.83
C LEU A 99 16.02 11.29 15.17
N ARG A 100 15.68 10.48 16.17
CA ARG A 100 16.49 9.31 16.55
C ARG A 100 16.09 8.09 15.72
N LEU A 101 17.03 7.18 15.52
CA LEU A 101 16.70 5.85 15.00
C LEU A 101 15.76 5.13 15.98
N LEU A 102 14.70 4.56 15.47
CA LEU A 102 13.78 3.75 16.26
C LEU A 102 14.18 2.29 16.23
N ASP A 103 14.00 1.62 17.37
CA ASP A 103 14.12 0.16 17.44
C ASP A 103 12.79 -0.45 16.96
N PRO A 104 12.80 -1.30 15.94
CA PRO A 104 11.58 -1.92 15.44
C PRO A 104 10.90 -2.85 16.45
N ALA A 105 11.60 -3.32 17.49
CA ALA A 105 11.02 -4.16 18.53
C ALA A 105 10.22 -3.38 19.58
N ASP A 106 10.37 -2.05 19.63
CA ASP A 106 9.77 -1.21 20.64
C ASP A 106 8.58 -0.40 20.12
N GLY A 107 7.78 0.14 21.04
CA GLY A 107 6.75 1.14 20.78
C GLY A 107 5.70 0.72 19.74
N ALA A 108 5.36 1.64 18.86
CA ALA A 108 4.35 1.42 17.83
C ALA A 108 4.83 0.48 16.72
N LEU A 109 6.13 0.47 16.41
CA LEU A 109 6.73 -0.48 15.48
C LEU A 109 6.66 -1.91 16.03
N GLY A 110 7.01 -2.12 17.31
CA GLY A 110 6.91 -3.42 17.98
C GLY A 110 5.48 -3.93 18.08
N ALA A 111 4.52 -3.04 18.33
CA ALA A 111 3.11 -3.39 18.29
C ALA A 111 2.66 -3.84 16.88
N GLN A 112 3.17 -3.20 15.82
CA GLN A 112 2.87 -3.64 14.46
C GLN A 112 3.51 -4.99 14.13
N LEU A 113 4.73 -5.27 14.60
CA LEU A 113 5.34 -6.60 14.47
C LEU A 113 4.53 -7.67 15.19
N GLN A 114 4.05 -7.38 16.40
CA GLN A 114 3.13 -8.29 17.12
C GLN A 114 1.87 -8.58 16.28
N CYS A 115 1.26 -7.56 15.67
CA CYS A 115 0.12 -7.74 14.77
C CYS A 115 0.45 -8.68 13.60
N LEU A 116 1.63 -8.54 12.98
CA LEU A 116 2.04 -9.41 11.86
C LEU A 116 2.23 -10.87 12.30
N HIS A 117 2.82 -11.12 13.47
CA HIS A 117 2.93 -12.48 14.03
C HIS A 117 1.56 -13.09 14.29
N LEU A 118 0.63 -12.33 14.89
CA LEU A 118 -0.74 -12.81 15.12
C LEU A 118 -1.48 -13.14 13.81
N ILE A 119 -1.29 -12.32 12.76
CA ILE A 119 -1.86 -12.60 11.43
C ILE A 119 -1.26 -13.87 10.84
N ALA A 120 0.05 -14.05 10.94
CA ALA A 120 0.74 -15.25 10.43
C ALA A 120 0.22 -16.52 11.10
N ASP A 121 0.10 -16.51 12.43
CA ASP A 121 -0.39 -17.63 13.22
C ASP A 121 -1.85 -17.95 12.88
N GLU A 122 -2.70 -16.93 12.76
CA GLU A 122 -4.13 -17.10 12.49
C GLU A 122 -4.41 -17.52 11.04
N LEU A 123 -3.68 -17.00 10.06
CA LEU A 123 -3.83 -17.42 8.66
C LEU A 123 -3.23 -18.78 8.39
N ALA A 124 -2.20 -19.20 9.15
CA ALA A 124 -1.57 -20.51 9.03
C ALA A 124 -1.28 -20.95 7.57
N GLY A 125 -0.98 -20.01 6.68
CA GLY A 125 -0.73 -20.26 5.27
C GLY A 125 -1.98 -20.24 4.36
N GLU A 126 -3.18 -19.92 4.87
CA GLU A 126 -4.42 -19.80 4.07
C GLU A 126 -4.28 -18.77 2.92
N ALA A 127 -3.55 -17.70 3.15
CA ALA A 127 -3.24 -16.68 2.15
C ALA A 127 -1.91 -15.98 2.47
N PRO A 128 -1.12 -15.58 1.46
CA PRO A 128 0.03 -14.71 1.70
C PRO A 128 -0.43 -13.34 2.17
N PHE A 129 0.38 -12.69 3.02
CA PHE A 129 0.08 -11.33 3.50
C PHE A 129 1.28 -10.41 3.33
N ILE A 130 1.00 -9.13 3.11
CA ILE A 130 2.00 -8.09 2.88
C ILE A 130 1.78 -6.92 3.84
N GLN A 131 2.88 -6.30 4.30
CA GLN A 131 2.87 -5.18 5.22
C GLN A 131 2.85 -3.84 4.48
N THR A 132 2.00 -2.91 4.89
CA THR A 132 2.05 -1.52 4.39
C THR A 132 3.29 -0.81 4.91
N ILE A 133 4.07 -0.28 3.97
CA ILE A 133 5.23 0.58 4.22
C ILE A 133 4.99 1.91 3.52
N PHE A 134 4.95 3.00 4.26
CA PHE A 134 4.93 4.33 3.67
C PHE A 134 6.35 4.74 3.27
N ASN A 135 6.50 5.30 2.08
CA ASN A 135 7.81 5.74 1.63
C ASN A 135 8.36 6.90 2.49
N PRO A 136 9.68 7.09 2.57
CA PRO A 136 10.28 8.07 3.46
C PRO A 136 9.76 9.50 3.28
N LEU A 137 9.50 9.94 2.04
CA LEU A 137 8.96 11.27 1.78
C LEU A 137 7.53 11.43 2.28
N SER A 138 6.68 10.39 2.21
CA SER A 138 5.34 10.39 2.80
C SER A 138 5.37 10.43 4.32
N GLN A 139 6.32 9.72 4.93
CA GLN A 139 6.56 9.78 6.37
C GLN A 139 7.00 11.20 6.78
N ALA A 140 7.96 11.79 6.05
CA ALA A 140 8.41 13.16 6.28
C ALA A 140 7.26 14.17 6.20
N LYS A 141 6.35 14.02 5.22
CA LYS A 141 5.16 14.88 5.13
C LYS A 141 4.30 14.80 6.41
N ASN A 142 4.09 13.62 6.93
CA ASN A 142 3.28 13.47 8.14
C ASN A 142 4.00 13.98 9.40
N LEU A 143 5.34 13.97 9.42
CA LEU A 143 6.13 14.55 10.51
C LEU A 143 6.13 16.08 10.51
N VAL A 144 6.12 16.72 9.35
CA VAL A 144 6.25 18.19 9.23
C VAL A 144 4.93 18.90 8.88
N GLY A 145 3.97 18.18 8.30
CA GLY A 145 2.75 18.73 7.70
C GLY A 145 2.86 18.95 6.19
N ALA A 146 1.75 18.74 5.47
CA ALA A 146 1.71 18.74 4.00
C ALA A 146 2.18 20.08 3.40
N GLU A 147 1.74 21.20 3.97
CA GLU A 147 2.09 22.52 3.45
C GLU A 147 3.56 22.90 3.69
N ARG A 148 4.16 22.37 4.76
CA ARG A 148 5.54 22.68 5.14
C ARG A 148 6.58 21.80 4.44
N LEU A 149 6.22 20.59 4.01
CA LEU A 149 7.16 19.69 3.36
C LEU A 149 7.81 20.33 2.11
N PRO A 150 7.07 20.93 1.15
CA PRO A 150 7.68 21.61 -0.01
C PRO A 150 8.58 22.79 0.38
N VAL A 151 8.23 23.50 1.47
CA VAL A 151 9.07 24.59 2.00
C VAL A 151 10.39 24.03 2.54
N HIS A 152 10.34 22.95 3.34
CA HIS A 152 11.56 22.35 3.88
C HIS A 152 12.42 21.75 2.77
N LEU A 153 11.82 21.14 1.75
CA LEU A 153 12.53 20.60 0.61
C LEU A 153 13.31 21.67 -0.16
N ARG A 154 12.71 22.85 -0.37
CA ARG A 154 13.28 23.92 -1.21
C ARG A 154 14.23 24.85 -0.44
N TYR A 155 13.95 25.11 0.84
CA TYR A 155 14.70 26.09 1.63
C TYR A 155 15.64 25.47 2.67
N TYR A 156 15.39 24.22 3.09
CA TYR A 156 16.18 23.51 4.10
C TYR A 156 16.56 22.08 3.64
N PRO A 157 17.08 21.92 2.40
CA PRO A 157 17.26 20.59 1.78
C PRO A 157 18.19 19.68 2.59
N ASP A 158 19.26 20.20 3.18
CA ASP A 158 20.22 19.40 3.92
C ASP A 158 19.65 18.92 5.27
N ALA A 159 18.81 19.73 5.90
CA ALA A 159 18.12 19.33 7.11
C ALA A 159 17.09 18.23 6.80
N LEU A 160 16.28 18.39 5.75
CA LEU A 160 15.33 17.37 5.31
C LEU A 160 16.04 16.07 4.94
N ARG A 161 17.18 16.13 4.22
CA ARG A 161 17.97 14.93 3.88
C ARG A 161 18.40 14.18 5.14
N ALA A 162 18.87 14.86 6.18
CA ALA A 162 19.23 14.23 7.45
C ALA A 162 18.03 13.49 8.06
N GLY A 163 16.85 14.09 8.05
CA GLY A 163 15.62 13.43 8.50
C GLY A 163 15.25 12.21 7.65
N LEU A 164 15.31 12.35 6.32
CA LEU A 164 15.04 11.26 5.37
C LEU A 164 15.99 10.06 5.57
N GLU A 165 17.26 10.31 5.88
CA GLU A 165 18.22 9.24 6.21
C GLU A 165 17.77 8.45 7.44
N THR A 166 17.39 9.13 8.52
CA THR A 166 16.91 8.49 9.76
C THR A 166 15.61 7.71 9.54
N ILE A 167 14.66 8.29 8.80
CA ILE A 167 13.38 7.66 8.44
C ILE A 167 13.64 6.40 7.61
N THR A 168 14.50 6.50 6.59
CA THR A 168 14.83 5.39 5.70
C THR A 168 15.47 4.24 6.46
N GLU A 169 16.47 4.51 7.27
CA GLU A 169 17.16 3.49 8.06
C GLU A 169 16.20 2.81 9.06
N THR A 170 15.34 3.59 9.74
CA THR A 170 14.30 3.03 10.62
C THR A 170 13.35 2.12 9.85
N THR A 171 12.91 2.54 8.66
CA THR A 171 12.00 1.77 7.80
C THR A 171 12.67 0.47 7.32
N CYS A 172 13.94 0.52 6.92
CA CYS A 172 14.70 -0.68 6.52
C CYS A 172 14.81 -1.69 7.66
N ARG A 173 15.10 -1.23 8.88
CA ARG A 173 15.15 -2.09 10.08
C ARG A 173 13.81 -2.71 10.40
N PHE A 174 12.72 -1.95 10.27
CA PHE A 174 11.37 -2.47 10.44
C PHE A 174 11.03 -3.56 9.42
N ILE A 175 11.38 -3.37 8.13
CA ILE A 175 11.17 -4.40 7.10
C ILE A 175 11.95 -5.67 7.44
N ALA A 176 13.23 -5.53 7.87
CA ALA A 176 14.04 -6.67 8.26
C ALA A 176 13.38 -7.48 9.41
N ALA A 177 12.85 -6.80 10.43
CA ALA A 177 12.11 -7.45 11.51
C ALA A 177 10.77 -8.05 11.05
N ALA A 178 10.04 -7.37 10.16
CA ALA A 178 8.76 -7.86 9.63
C ALA A 178 8.91 -9.13 8.78
N ARG A 179 10.06 -9.34 8.14
CA ARG A 179 10.37 -10.58 7.40
C ARG A 179 10.33 -11.82 8.31
N GLU A 180 10.77 -11.68 9.56
CA GLU A 180 10.74 -12.78 10.55
C GLU A 180 9.29 -13.18 10.91
N ALA A 181 8.33 -12.29 10.75
CA ALA A 181 6.91 -12.60 10.88
C ALA A 181 6.31 -13.33 9.66
N GLY A 182 7.10 -13.56 8.60
CA GLY A 182 6.68 -14.33 7.43
C GLY A 182 5.88 -13.55 6.39
N ILE A 183 6.03 -12.21 6.30
CA ILE A 183 5.41 -11.43 5.23
C ILE A 183 5.87 -11.89 3.85
N ALA A 184 4.95 -12.01 2.90
CA ALA A 184 5.25 -12.33 1.50
C ALA A 184 5.85 -11.15 0.74
N GLY A 185 5.64 -9.92 1.23
CA GLY A 185 6.09 -8.70 0.60
C GLY A 185 5.70 -7.45 1.38
N VAL A 186 5.92 -6.32 0.74
CA VAL A 186 5.50 -4.99 1.22
C VAL A 186 4.52 -4.35 0.25
N PHE A 187 3.54 -3.62 0.79
CA PHE A 187 2.74 -2.65 0.05
C PHE A 187 3.41 -1.29 0.23
N PHE A 188 4.26 -0.92 -0.72
CA PHE A 188 5.07 0.29 -0.67
C PHE A 188 4.27 1.48 -1.15
N ALA A 189 3.73 2.27 -0.21
CA ALA A 189 2.84 3.38 -0.48
C ALA A 189 3.60 4.68 -0.72
N VAL A 190 3.60 5.13 -1.95
CA VAL A 190 4.16 6.41 -2.41
C VAL A 190 3.03 7.42 -2.57
N GLN A 191 3.03 8.48 -1.76
CA GLN A 191 1.93 9.45 -1.72
C GLN A 191 2.25 10.81 -2.35
N HIS A 192 3.50 11.07 -2.77
CA HIS A 192 3.96 12.39 -3.19
C HIS A 192 4.66 12.41 -4.56
N ALA A 193 4.67 11.30 -5.30
CA ALA A 193 5.08 11.26 -6.69
C ALA A 193 3.93 11.76 -7.59
N GLN A 194 3.55 13.02 -7.42
CA GLN A 194 2.45 13.67 -8.12
C GLN A 194 2.92 15.02 -8.66
N TYR A 195 2.62 15.31 -9.91
CA TYR A 195 3.04 16.56 -10.60
C TYR A 195 2.45 17.82 -9.96
N GLU A 196 1.30 17.72 -9.30
CA GLU A 196 0.70 18.82 -8.54
C GLU A 196 1.49 19.22 -7.29
N ILE A 197 2.34 18.31 -6.75
CA ILE A 197 3.06 18.52 -5.48
C ILE A 197 4.54 18.83 -5.72
N PHE A 198 5.19 18.01 -6.55
CA PHE A 198 6.62 18.09 -6.83
C PHE A 198 6.90 17.97 -8.34
N SER A 199 8.06 18.51 -8.78
CA SER A 199 8.61 18.19 -10.08
C SER A 199 9.29 16.81 -10.06
N GLU A 200 9.47 16.19 -11.22
CA GLU A 200 10.26 14.95 -11.34
C GLU A 200 11.69 15.12 -10.79
N GLU A 201 12.29 16.30 -10.99
CA GLU A 201 13.63 16.61 -10.47
C GLU A 201 13.61 16.61 -8.92
N GLU A 202 12.63 17.27 -8.30
CA GLU A 202 12.48 17.28 -6.85
C GLU A 202 12.26 15.87 -6.30
N TYR A 203 11.39 15.08 -6.95
CA TYR A 203 11.15 13.71 -6.52
C TYR A 203 12.38 12.80 -6.74
N SER A 204 13.09 12.98 -7.84
CA SER A 204 14.34 12.26 -8.12
C SER A 204 15.43 12.51 -7.09
N LEU A 205 15.43 13.69 -6.44
CA LEU A 205 16.42 14.06 -5.43
C LEU A 205 16.00 13.70 -4.00
N PHE A 206 14.71 13.76 -3.67
CA PHE A 206 14.20 13.63 -2.30
C PHE A 206 13.26 12.45 -2.06
N GLY A 207 12.73 11.82 -3.09
CA GLY A 207 11.91 10.61 -3.02
C GLY A 207 12.69 9.37 -3.43
N ARG A 208 13.01 9.29 -4.72
CA ARG A 208 13.54 8.10 -5.38
C ARG A 208 14.76 7.45 -4.69
N PRO A 209 15.82 8.16 -4.26
CA PRO A 209 16.99 7.51 -3.65
C PRO A 209 16.67 6.78 -2.34
N TYR A 210 15.76 7.33 -1.57
CA TYR A 210 15.31 6.75 -0.30
C TYR A 210 14.34 5.60 -0.53
N ASP A 211 13.46 5.71 -1.53
CA ASP A 211 12.53 4.66 -1.94
C ASP A 211 13.29 3.40 -2.37
N LEU A 212 14.31 3.55 -3.21
CA LEU A 212 15.11 2.42 -3.69
C LEU A 212 15.86 1.72 -2.56
N ARG A 213 16.37 2.43 -1.56
CA ARG A 213 16.97 1.83 -0.37
C ARG A 213 15.96 1.02 0.46
N VAL A 214 14.76 1.53 0.62
CA VAL A 214 13.67 0.80 1.32
C VAL A 214 13.30 -0.46 0.54
N LEU A 215 13.18 -0.37 -0.78
CA LEU A 215 12.87 -1.53 -1.64
C LEU A 215 14.03 -2.55 -1.67
N GLU A 216 15.28 -2.12 -1.52
CA GLU A 216 16.42 -3.02 -1.34
C GLU A 216 16.28 -3.85 -0.05
N ALA A 217 15.80 -3.26 1.05
CA ALA A 217 15.51 -4.00 2.29
C ALA A 217 14.38 -5.04 2.12
N ALA A 218 13.48 -4.83 1.15
CA ALA A 218 12.42 -5.77 0.78
C ALA A 218 12.86 -6.78 -0.29
N GLN A 219 14.09 -6.73 -0.78
CA GLN A 219 14.59 -7.63 -1.81
C GLN A 219 14.54 -9.09 -1.35
N GLY A 220 14.10 -9.98 -2.25
CA GLY A 220 13.92 -11.41 -1.95
C GLY A 220 12.53 -11.76 -1.41
N LEU A 221 11.70 -10.78 -1.01
CA LEU A 221 10.28 -10.98 -0.87
C LEU A 221 9.63 -11.05 -2.27
N TRP A 222 8.62 -11.90 -2.44
CA TRP A 222 8.11 -12.25 -3.77
C TRP A 222 6.83 -11.49 -4.17
N LEU A 223 6.21 -10.75 -3.25
CA LEU A 223 4.96 -10.00 -3.48
C LEU A 223 5.10 -8.55 -3.01
N ASN A 224 6.05 -7.80 -3.58
CA ASN A 224 6.17 -6.37 -3.33
C ASN A 224 5.25 -5.61 -4.29
N VAL A 225 4.37 -4.79 -3.75
CA VAL A 225 3.41 -3.97 -4.48
C VAL A 225 3.80 -2.50 -4.31
N LEU A 226 4.09 -1.82 -5.43
CA LEU A 226 4.21 -0.37 -5.46
C LEU A 226 2.81 0.24 -5.56
N HIS A 227 2.45 1.14 -4.67
CA HIS A 227 1.21 1.90 -4.75
C HIS A 227 1.50 3.39 -4.98
N LEU A 228 1.05 3.92 -6.10
CA LEU A 228 1.10 5.34 -6.42
C LEU A 228 -0.23 5.98 -6.04
N HIS A 229 -0.21 6.77 -4.98
CA HIS A 229 -1.42 7.39 -4.43
C HIS A 229 -1.68 8.75 -5.06
N GLY A 230 -2.95 9.03 -5.32
CA GLY A 230 -3.42 10.33 -5.81
C GLY A 230 -3.66 10.38 -7.30
N THR A 231 -3.77 11.58 -7.81
CA THR A 231 -3.98 11.90 -9.22
C THR A 231 -2.71 12.48 -9.83
N ASP A 232 -2.65 12.47 -11.16
CA ASP A 232 -1.51 13.01 -11.92
C ASP A 232 -0.15 12.47 -11.41
N VAL A 233 -0.10 11.13 -11.26
CA VAL A 233 1.05 10.44 -10.68
C VAL A 233 2.22 10.35 -11.67
N MET A 234 3.44 10.40 -11.17
CA MET A 234 4.69 10.25 -11.93
C MET A 234 4.93 8.76 -12.26
N PHE A 235 4.01 8.13 -12.98
CA PHE A 235 4.02 6.68 -13.21
C PHE A 235 5.33 6.22 -13.87
N ASP A 236 5.75 6.87 -14.96
CA ASP A 236 6.95 6.50 -15.71
C ASP A 236 8.22 6.62 -14.89
N LEU A 237 8.30 7.62 -14.02
CA LEU A 237 9.45 7.83 -13.15
C LEU A 237 9.67 6.66 -12.16
N LEU A 238 8.59 5.96 -11.80
CA LEU A 238 8.62 4.87 -10.81
C LEU A 238 8.39 3.48 -11.44
N ALA A 239 8.14 3.40 -12.74
CA ALA A 239 7.84 2.14 -13.43
C ALA A 239 9.00 1.13 -13.43
N ASP A 240 10.23 1.58 -13.20
CA ASP A 240 11.43 0.75 -13.11
C ASP A 240 11.77 0.30 -11.67
N TYR A 241 10.94 0.64 -10.68
CA TYR A 241 11.16 0.18 -9.30
C TYR A 241 11.19 -1.35 -9.20
N PRO A 242 12.06 -1.92 -8.33
CA PRO A 242 12.25 -3.38 -8.23
C PRO A 242 11.12 -4.07 -7.45
N VAL A 243 9.90 -3.97 -7.98
CA VAL A 243 8.67 -4.55 -7.40
C VAL A 243 8.00 -5.49 -8.39
N GLN A 244 7.15 -6.37 -7.91
CA GLN A 244 6.46 -7.36 -8.73
C GLN A 244 5.11 -6.87 -9.24
N VAL A 245 4.47 -5.94 -8.51
CA VAL A 245 3.13 -5.45 -8.81
C VAL A 245 3.09 -3.93 -8.68
N VAL A 246 2.34 -3.26 -9.56
CA VAL A 246 2.01 -1.84 -9.42
C VAL A 246 0.51 -1.65 -9.23
N ASN A 247 0.13 -0.76 -8.31
CA ASN A 247 -1.24 -0.36 -8.02
C ASN A 247 -1.31 1.17 -7.97
N TRP A 248 -2.32 1.74 -8.58
CA TRP A 248 -2.58 3.20 -8.58
C TRP A 248 -4.06 3.44 -8.80
N HIS A 249 -4.50 4.68 -8.83
CA HIS A 249 -5.88 5.05 -9.07
C HIS A 249 -6.24 4.95 -10.58
N ASP A 250 -6.10 3.76 -11.16
CA ASP A 250 -6.19 3.45 -12.60
C ASP A 250 -7.49 3.91 -13.29
N ARG A 251 -8.56 4.08 -12.50
CA ARG A 251 -9.84 4.59 -12.99
C ARG A 251 -10.00 6.11 -12.83
N GLU A 252 -9.02 6.77 -12.23
CA GLU A 252 -9.09 8.20 -11.89
C GLU A 252 -7.92 9.00 -12.49
N THR A 253 -6.81 8.35 -12.84
CA THR A 253 -5.62 8.98 -13.41
C THR A 253 -4.92 8.07 -14.42
N TRP A 254 -4.16 8.67 -15.34
CA TRP A 254 -3.29 7.93 -16.26
C TRP A 254 -2.19 7.16 -15.51
N PRO A 255 -1.74 6.01 -16.03
CA PRO A 255 -2.21 5.29 -17.22
C PRO A 255 -3.48 4.46 -16.96
N THR A 256 -4.16 4.02 -18.04
CA THR A 256 -5.13 2.93 -17.96
C THR A 256 -4.43 1.61 -17.67
N LEU A 257 -5.18 0.54 -17.32
CA LEU A 257 -4.58 -0.78 -17.11
C LEU A 257 -3.86 -1.30 -18.37
N ALA A 258 -4.42 -1.04 -19.56
CA ALA A 258 -3.81 -1.42 -20.82
C ALA A 258 -2.50 -0.68 -21.07
N ASP A 259 -2.51 0.65 -20.92
CA ASP A 259 -1.31 1.48 -21.11
C ASP A 259 -0.21 1.10 -20.10
N ALA A 260 -0.57 0.90 -18.83
CA ALA A 260 0.38 0.56 -17.79
C ALA A 260 1.21 -0.71 -18.08
N LYS A 261 0.62 -1.69 -18.78
CA LYS A 261 1.33 -2.91 -19.19
C LYS A 261 2.44 -2.66 -20.23
N GLU A 262 2.39 -1.54 -20.94
CA GLU A 262 3.45 -1.12 -21.87
C GLU A 262 4.63 -0.47 -21.11
N HIS A 263 4.37 0.15 -19.97
CA HIS A 263 5.34 0.88 -19.16
C HIS A 263 5.92 0.06 -18.00
N PHE A 264 5.15 -0.90 -17.46
CA PHE A 264 5.57 -1.70 -16.32
C PHE A 264 5.66 -3.20 -16.67
N ARG A 265 6.77 -3.84 -16.32
CA ARG A 265 7.05 -5.24 -16.68
C ARG A 265 6.38 -6.28 -15.78
N GLY A 266 5.99 -5.92 -14.58
CA GLY A 266 5.33 -6.79 -13.61
C GLY A 266 3.82 -6.90 -13.83
N ALA A 267 3.08 -7.29 -12.81
CA ALA A 267 1.63 -7.34 -12.84
C ALA A 267 1.02 -6.00 -12.44
N VAL A 268 -0.09 -5.63 -13.08
CA VAL A 268 -0.90 -4.47 -12.69
C VAL A 268 -2.02 -4.91 -11.75
N CYS A 269 -2.29 -4.10 -10.71
CA CYS A 269 -3.36 -4.36 -9.75
C CYS A 269 -4.33 -3.17 -9.73
N GLY A 270 -5.59 -3.39 -10.08
CA GLY A 270 -6.59 -2.33 -10.16
C GLY A 270 -7.86 -2.82 -10.83
N GLY A 271 -8.59 -1.90 -11.47
CA GLY A 271 -9.75 -2.21 -12.31
C GLY A 271 -11.09 -1.81 -11.72
N LEU A 272 -11.20 -1.67 -10.39
CA LEU A 272 -12.45 -1.31 -9.73
C LEU A 272 -12.40 0.11 -9.17
N GLN A 273 -13.32 0.96 -9.61
CA GLN A 273 -13.44 2.31 -9.12
C GLN A 273 -14.08 2.34 -7.73
N ARG A 274 -13.43 3.04 -6.81
CA ARG A 274 -13.71 2.96 -5.37
C ARG A 274 -15.05 3.55 -4.96
N TRP A 275 -15.42 4.71 -5.51
CA TRP A 275 -16.61 5.44 -5.08
C TRP A 275 -17.84 5.12 -5.92
N ASP A 276 -17.82 5.41 -7.24
CA ASP A 276 -19.00 5.29 -8.08
C ASP A 276 -19.43 3.84 -8.32
N VAL A 277 -18.48 2.89 -8.18
CA VAL A 277 -18.76 1.47 -8.39
C VAL A 277 -18.80 0.70 -7.08
N MET A 278 -17.75 0.76 -6.26
CA MET A 278 -17.70 -0.04 -5.05
C MET A 278 -18.63 0.47 -3.94
N VAL A 279 -18.89 1.79 -3.85
CA VAL A 279 -19.76 2.36 -2.81
C VAL A 279 -21.16 2.62 -3.36
N LEU A 280 -21.28 3.36 -4.47
CA LEU A 280 -22.56 3.84 -5.00
C LEU A 280 -23.15 2.92 -6.07
N GLY A 281 -22.36 2.00 -6.62
CA GLY A 281 -22.80 1.06 -7.66
C GLY A 281 -23.53 -0.16 -7.09
N THR A 282 -23.93 -1.04 -8.01
CA THR A 282 -24.58 -2.32 -7.72
C THR A 282 -23.59 -3.48 -7.95
N PRO A 283 -23.88 -4.70 -7.45
CA PRO A 283 -23.08 -5.88 -7.75
C PRO A 283 -22.89 -6.15 -9.25
N GLU A 284 -23.89 -5.80 -10.09
CA GLU A 284 -23.81 -5.91 -11.55
C GLU A 284 -22.76 -4.96 -12.11
N ARG A 285 -22.74 -3.70 -11.67
CA ARG A 285 -21.75 -2.69 -12.09
C ARG A 285 -20.33 -3.10 -11.68
N VAL A 286 -20.18 -3.72 -10.52
CA VAL A 286 -18.89 -4.27 -10.08
C VAL A 286 -18.42 -5.36 -11.03
N ARG A 287 -19.31 -6.32 -11.40
CA ARG A 287 -18.96 -7.38 -12.36
C ARG A 287 -18.65 -6.85 -13.76
N GLU A 288 -19.41 -5.87 -14.25
CA GLU A 288 -19.16 -5.20 -15.53
C GLU A 288 -17.76 -4.56 -15.55
N GLN A 289 -17.41 -3.86 -14.50
CA GLN A 289 -16.10 -3.19 -14.43
C GLN A 289 -14.94 -4.16 -14.25
N ALA A 290 -15.13 -5.26 -13.52
CA ALA A 290 -14.17 -6.34 -13.42
C ALA A 290 -13.95 -7.03 -14.79
N ALA A 291 -15.01 -7.29 -15.54
CA ALA A 291 -14.92 -7.85 -16.90
C ALA A 291 -14.17 -6.91 -17.85
N ASP A 292 -14.44 -5.59 -17.77
CA ASP A 292 -13.70 -4.58 -18.55
C ASP A 292 -12.20 -4.59 -18.19
N ALA A 293 -11.85 -4.67 -16.90
CA ALA A 293 -10.45 -4.74 -16.47
C ALA A 293 -9.74 -6.01 -16.98
N ILE A 294 -10.43 -7.15 -16.97
CA ILE A 294 -9.92 -8.40 -17.55
C ILE A 294 -9.70 -8.25 -19.05
N VAL A 295 -10.62 -7.62 -19.77
CA VAL A 295 -10.48 -7.36 -21.22
C VAL A 295 -9.29 -6.44 -21.49
N GLN A 296 -9.13 -5.35 -20.75
CA GLN A 296 -8.00 -4.41 -20.91
C GLN A 296 -6.64 -5.08 -20.72
N THR A 297 -6.55 -6.06 -19.83
CA THR A 297 -5.29 -6.72 -19.48
C THR A 297 -5.08 -8.06 -20.21
N GLY A 298 -6.13 -8.59 -20.86
CA GLY A 298 -6.16 -9.95 -21.37
C GLY A 298 -6.13 -11.02 -20.25
N GLY A 299 -6.40 -10.63 -19.00
CA GLY A 299 -6.28 -11.50 -17.83
C GLY A 299 -4.84 -11.90 -17.45
N GLU A 300 -3.84 -11.37 -18.16
CA GLU A 300 -2.43 -11.70 -17.98
C GLU A 300 -1.71 -10.61 -17.20
N ARG A 301 -0.81 -10.98 -16.29
CA ARG A 301 -0.10 -10.03 -15.39
C ARG A 301 -1.06 -9.04 -14.74
N PHE A 302 -2.16 -9.59 -14.25
CA PHE A 302 -3.27 -8.80 -13.72
C PHE A 302 -3.76 -9.36 -12.38
N ILE A 303 -4.06 -8.46 -11.46
CA ILE A 303 -4.72 -8.73 -10.17
C ILE A 303 -5.92 -7.78 -10.09
N LEU A 304 -7.13 -8.31 -9.96
CA LEU A 304 -8.31 -7.47 -9.77
C LEU A 304 -8.27 -6.82 -8.39
N GLY A 305 -8.42 -5.52 -8.33
CA GLY A 305 -8.44 -4.76 -7.09
C GLY A 305 -9.05 -3.38 -7.27
N THR A 306 -9.05 -2.59 -6.20
CA THR A 306 -9.34 -1.16 -6.25
C THR A 306 -8.05 -0.35 -6.41
N GLY A 307 -8.13 0.82 -7.02
CA GLY A 307 -6.96 1.70 -7.21
C GLY A 307 -6.32 2.21 -5.90
N CYS A 308 -6.99 2.06 -4.77
CA CYS A 308 -6.51 2.33 -3.41
C CYS A 308 -7.33 1.52 -2.40
N VAL A 309 -7.42 1.94 -1.14
CA VAL A 309 -8.27 1.30 -0.13
C VAL A 309 -9.75 1.30 -0.57
N THR A 310 -10.42 0.18 -0.39
CA THR A 310 -11.87 0.11 -0.50
C THR A 310 -12.47 0.92 0.65
N PRO A 311 -13.35 1.90 0.39
CA PRO A 311 -14.00 2.67 1.45
C PRO A 311 -14.71 1.76 2.47
N ILE A 312 -14.63 2.10 3.75
CA ILE A 312 -15.21 1.29 4.83
C ILE A 312 -16.74 1.20 4.77
N VAL A 313 -17.35 2.08 4.00
CA VAL A 313 -18.79 2.14 3.73
C VAL A 313 -19.23 1.35 2.50
N ALA A 314 -18.31 0.69 1.80
CA ALA A 314 -18.64 -0.14 0.64
C ALA A 314 -19.58 -1.28 1.04
N PRO A 315 -20.72 -1.48 0.33
CA PRO A 315 -21.66 -2.55 0.61
C PRO A 315 -20.99 -3.93 0.54
N THR A 316 -21.30 -4.80 1.50
CA THR A 316 -20.81 -6.19 1.53
C THR A 316 -21.10 -6.94 0.22
N SER A 317 -22.28 -6.69 -0.38
CA SER A 317 -22.66 -7.27 -1.67
C SER A 317 -21.73 -6.89 -2.82
N ASN A 318 -21.22 -5.67 -2.83
CA ASN A 318 -20.28 -5.20 -3.85
C ASN A 318 -18.89 -5.82 -3.66
N ILE A 319 -18.45 -5.99 -2.41
CA ILE A 319 -17.18 -6.66 -2.11
C ILE A 319 -17.25 -8.16 -2.52
N HIS A 320 -18.36 -8.85 -2.21
CA HIS A 320 -18.57 -10.23 -2.69
C HIS A 320 -18.64 -10.31 -4.22
N ALA A 321 -19.30 -9.34 -4.87
CA ALA A 321 -19.37 -9.29 -6.32
C ALA A 321 -17.99 -9.14 -6.97
N ALA A 322 -17.10 -8.34 -6.38
CA ALA A 322 -15.72 -8.20 -6.85
C ALA A 322 -14.95 -9.54 -6.73
N ARG A 323 -15.12 -10.25 -5.59
CA ARG A 323 -14.48 -11.56 -5.41
C ARG A 323 -15.02 -12.61 -6.40
N ALA A 324 -16.33 -12.65 -6.60
CA ALA A 324 -16.98 -13.61 -7.49
C ALA A 324 -16.76 -13.31 -8.98
N ALA A 325 -16.43 -12.06 -9.35
CA ALA A 325 -16.28 -11.65 -10.74
C ALA A 325 -15.14 -12.38 -11.49
N VAL A 326 -14.17 -12.93 -10.76
CA VAL A 326 -13.03 -13.66 -11.35
C VAL A 326 -13.26 -15.19 -11.47
N GLU A 327 -14.40 -15.72 -11.00
CA GLU A 327 -14.68 -17.18 -11.02
C GLU A 327 -15.24 -17.67 -12.35
N HIS A 328 -15.69 -16.77 -13.21
CA HIS A 328 -16.39 -17.09 -14.47
C HIS A 328 -15.75 -16.42 -15.69
N GLY A 329 -14.43 -16.19 -15.63
CA GLY A 329 -13.66 -15.65 -16.73
C GLY A 329 -13.17 -16.70 -17.72
#